data_ffd06bedcc14785fa52326a270597600
#
_entry.id   ffd06bedcc14785fa52326a270597600
#
_cell.length_a   1.000
_cell.length_b   1.000
_cell.length_c   1.000
_cell.angle_alpha   90.00
_cell.angle_beta   90.00
_cell.angle_gamma   90.00
#
_symmetry.space_group_name_H-M   'P 1'
#
loop_
_entity.id
_entity.type
_entity.pdbx_description
1 polymer ?
#
loop_
_entity_poly.entity_id
_entity_poly.type
_entity_poly.pdbx_seq_one_letter_code
_entity_poly.pdbx_strand_id
1 'polypeptide(L)'
;MNNSNVAGLKGNFFTKFAIEQDIAIKDDGTLVKKVTTTINNTFRYDGWLNAVYQNWLRLYVPEGSKLIEKNIEIDLEQKNELGKEVWAAFSRTPPLSSTSSSFTYELPFKVKKGSTYKMLIQKQGGYIPRMIIVVNGKKLFDFDLKKDIELEFKI
;
A
#
# COMPACT_ATOMS: atom_id res chain seq x y z
N MET A 1 -0.57 -4.46 -4.26
CA MET A 1 0.04 -4.61 -2.92
C MET A 1 -0.57 -5.81 -2.25
N ASN A 2 0.23 -6.57 -1.52
CA ASN A 2 -0.19 -7.78 -0.82
C ASN A 2 0.27 -7.68 0.64
N ASN A 3 -0.63 -8.01 1.58
CA ASN A 3 -0.38 -8.07 3.02
C ASN A 3 -0.66 -9.50 3.50
N SER A 4 0.26 -10.11 4.21
CA SER A 4 0.10 -11.47 4.73
C SER A 4 0.36 -11.51 6.23
N ASN A 5 -0.59 -12.04 6.99
CA ASN A 5 -0.38 -12.32 8.41
C ASN A 5 0.55 -13.52 8.56
N VAL A 6 1.70 -13.32 9.17
CA VAL A 6 2.70 -14.36 9.41
C VAL A 6 2.76 -14.65 10.89
N ALA A 7 2.19 -15.78 11.32
CA ALA A 7 2.15 -16.23 12.72
C ALA A 7 1.47 -15.27 13.71
N GLY A 8 0.64 -14.34 13.24
CA GLY A 8 -0.10 -13.38 14.07
C GLY A 8 -1.44 -13.93 14.57
N LEU A 9 -1.57 -15.23 14.83
CA LEU A 9 -2.78 -15.89 15.32
C LEU A 9 -4.00 -15.55 14.44
N LYS A 10 -5.15 -15.23 15.04
CA LYS A 10 -6.37 -14.79 14.37
C LYS A 10 -6.48 -13.27 14.26
N GLY A 11 -5.35 -12.56 14.35
CA GLY A 11 -5.26 -11.10 14.37
C GLY A 11 -5.98 -10.38 13.22
N ASN A 12 -6.19 -11.05 12.07
CA ASN A 12 -6.96 -10.48 10.96
C ASN A 12 -8.38 -10.03 11.36
N PHE A 13 -9.00 -10.64 12.35
CA PHE A 13 -10.33 -10.24 12.83
C PHE A 13 -10.30 -8.89 13.57
N PHE A 14 -9.15 -8.52 14.11
CA PHE A 14 -8.98 -7.35 14.95
C PHE A 14 -8.21 -6.23 14.27
N THR A 15 -7.70 -6.47 13.05
CA THR A 15 -6.92 -5.50 12.32
C THR A 15 -7.75 -4.76 11.28
N LYS A 16 -7.58 -3.43 11.23
CA LYS A 16 -8.10 -2.57 10.17
C LYS A 16 -6.94 -2.08 9.33
N PHE A 17 -7.16 -2.03 8.02
CA PHE A 17 -6.16 -1.59 7.05
C PHE A 17 -6.61 -0.31 6.37
N ALA A 18 -5.70 0.64 6.25
CA ALA A 18 -5.83 1.77 5.34
C ALA A 18 -4.64 1.79 4.38
N ILE A 19 -4.91 2.08 3.12
CA ILE A 19 -3.91 2.21 2.07
C ILE A 19 -4.10 3.58 1.44
N GLU A 20 -3.10 4.43 1.57
CA GLU A 20 -3.07 5.73 0.92
C GLU A 20 -2.07 5.70 -0.24
N GLN A 21 -2.50 6.19 -1.39
CA GLN A 21 -1.63 6.43 -2.54
C GLN A 21 -1.62 7.92 -2.82
N ASP A 22 -0.48 8.55 -2.59
CA ASP A 22 -0.22 9.94 -2.99
C ASP A 22 0.56 9.93 -4.31
N ILE A 23 0.02 10.61 -5.31
CA ILE A 23 0.55 10.68 -6.67
C ILE A 23 0.91 12.13 -6.96
N ALA A 24 2.19 12.41 -7.04
CA ALA A 24 2.73 13.70 -7.46
C ALA A 24 3.13 13.63 -8.94
N ILE A 25 2.69 14.61 -9.72
CA ILE A 25 3.00 14.73 -11.14
C ILE A 25 3.87 15.96 -11.30
N LYS A 26 5.13 15.75 -11.74
CA LYS A 26 6.07 16.82 -11.99
C LYS A 26 5.76 17.56 -13.31
N ASP A 27 6.28 18.75 -13.49
CA ASP A 27 6.08 19.57 -14.70
C ASP A 27 6.52 18.87 -15.99
N ASP A 28 7.51 18.00 -15.90
CA ASP A 28 8.04 17.22 -17.03
C ASP A 28 7.22 15.94 -17.31
N GLY A 29 6.12 15.72 -16.57
CA GLY A 29 5.24 14.55 -16.68
C GLY A 29 5.69 13.32 -15.89
N THR A 30 6.79 13.40 -15.14
CA THR A 30 7.25 12.32 -14.27
C THR A 30 6.27 12.10 -13.13
N LEU A 31 5.91 10.83 -12.88
CA LEU A 31 5.03 10.44 -11.76
C LEU A 31 5.86 9.91 -10.59
N VAL A 32 5.66 10.52 -9.44
CA VAL A 32 6.17 10.00 -8.16
C VAL A 32 4.99 9.53 -7.33
N LYS A 33 5.04 8.30 -6.85
CA LYS A 33 4.00 7.73 -5.99
C LYS A 33 4.56 7.42 -4.62
N LYS A 34 3.80 7.80 -3.59
CA LYS A 34 3.99 7.30 -2.23
C LYS A 34 2.82 6.40 -1.88
N VAL A 35 3.11 5.17 -1.51
CA VAL A 35 2.10 4.22 -1.03
C VAL A 35 2.34 3.97 0.44
N THR A 36 1.37 4.33 1.26
CA THR A 36 1.41 4.12 2.72
C THR A 36 0.37 3.08 3.11
N THR A 37 0.79 2.07 3.83
CA THR A 37 -0.09 1.09 4.47
C THR A 37 -0.10 1.33 5.96
N THR A 38 -1.28 1.54 6.53
CA THR A 38 -1.49 1.64 7.97
C THR A 38 -2.29 0.44 8.44
N ILE A 39 -1.75 -0.25 9.45
CA ILE A 39 -2.38 -1.38 10.11
C ILE A 39 -2.72 -0.94 11.53
N ASN A 40 -3.99 -1.06 11.92
CA ASN A 40 -4.45 -0.76 13.26
C ASN A 40 -4.97 -2.05 13.90
N ASN A 41 -4.27 -2.55 14.93
CA ASN A 41 -4.70 -3.67 15.76
C ASN A 41 -5.59 -3.14 16.88
N THR A 42 -6.90 -3.27 16.71
CA THR A 42 -7.90 -2.59 17.53
C THR A 42 -8.27 -3.31 18.83
N PHE A 43 -7.71 -4.49 19.08
CA PHE A 43 -8.10 -5.30 20.22
C PHE A 43 -6.92 -5.52 21.17
N ARG A 44 -7.25 -5.81 22.44
CA ARG A 44 -6.26 -6.11 23.47
C ARG A 44 -5.61 -7.48 23.22
N TYR A 45 -4.46 -7.70 23.81
CA TYR A 45 -3.85 -9.01 23.89
C TYR A 45 -4.74 -9.98 24.70
N ASP A 46 -4.96 -11.18 24.18
CA ASP A 46 -5.73 -12.22 24.87
C ASP A 46 -5.02 -13.58 24.94
N GLY A 47 -3.80 -13.65 24.40
CA GLY A 47 -2.95 -14.84 24.42
C GLY A 47 -3.35 -15.94 23.42
N TRP A 48 -4.53 -15.87 22.82
CA TRP A 48 -5.04 -16.92 21.92
C TRP A 48 -5.56 -16.39 20.58
N LEU A 49 -6.37 -15.36 20.59
CA LEU A 49 -6.97 -14.78 19.37
C LEU A 49 -6.17 -13.63 18.80
N ASN A 50 -5.68 -12.74 19.68
CA ASN A 50 -4.99 -11.53 19.31
C ASN A 50 -3.66 -11.36 20.03
N ALA A 51 -2.62 -11.13 19.27
CA ALA A 51 -1.27 -10.84 19.71
C ALA A 51 -0.67 -9.73 18.83
N VAL A 52 0.65 -9.61 18.81
CA VAL A 52 1.34 -8.73 17.86
C VAL A 52 1.02 -9.21 16.44
N TYR A 53 0.36 -8.36 15.66
CA TYR A 53 0.08 -8.64 14.26
C TYR A 53 1.38 -8.52 13.47
N GLN A 54 1.77 -9.61 12.81
CA GLN A 54 3.00 -9.70 12.02
C GLN A 54 2.64 -9.67 10.53
N ASN A 55 3.02 -8.61 9.85
CA ASN A 55 2.66 -8.38 8.47
C ASN A 55 3.85 -8.51 7.54
N TRP A 56 3.72 -9.39 6.55
CA TRP A 56 4.60 -9.41 5.39
C TRP A 56 3.92 -8.60 4.28
N LEU A 57 4.44 -7.42 4.01
CA LEU A 57 4.00 -6.52 2.97
C LEU A 57 4.81 -6.72 1.70
N ARG A 58 4.14 -6.87 0.54
CA ARG A 58 4.78 -6.84 -0.78
C ARG A 58 4.10 -5.80 -1.67
N LEU A 59 4.87 -4.83 -2.12
CA LEU A 59 4.42 -3.82 -3.07
C LEU A 59 4.90 -4.20 -4.48
N TYR A 60 3.97 -4.46 -5.38
CA TYR A 60 4.22 -4.72 -6.80
C TYR A 60 4.08 -3.43 -7.58
N VAL A 61 5.14 -3.03 -8.27
CA VAL A 61 5.17 -1.81 -9.10
C VAL A 61 5.60 -2.16 -10.53
N PRO A 62 5.35 -1.31 -11.53
CA PRO A 62 5.84 -1.55 -12.89
C PRO A 62 7.35 -1.77 -12.91
N GLU A 63 7.80 -2.69 -13.75
CA GLU A 63 9.23 -2.92 -14.00
C GLU A 63 9.92 -1.62 -14.43
N GLY A 64 11.13 -1.37 -13.93
CA GLY A 64 11.87 -0.13 -14.14
C GLY A 64 11.44 1.04 -13.25
N SER A 65 10.51 0.84 -12.30
CA SER A 65 10.23 1.82 -11.26
C SER A 65 11.47 2.02 -10.36
N LYS A 66 11.70 3.26 -9.94
CA LYS A 66 12.87 3.61 -9.11
C LYS A 66 12.44 3.92 -7.69
N LEU A 67 12.89 3.14 -6.72
CA LEU A 67 12.67 3.42 -5.31
C LEU A 67 13.43 4.69 -4.92
N ILE A 68 12.74 5.66 -4.31
CA ILE A 68 13.30 6.92 -3.82
C ILE A 68 13.50 6.88 -2.31
N GLU A 69 12.47 6.41 -1.60
CA GLU A 69 12.44 6.42 -0.14
C GLU A 69 11.58 5.26 0.37
N LYS A 70 11.95 4.71 1.51
CA LYS A 70 11.12 3.74 2.24
C LYS A 70 11.12 4.07 3.72
N ASN A 71 9.94 3.96 4.36
CA ASN A 71 9.79 3.99 5.82
C ASN A 71 9.15 2.67 6.22
N ILE A 72 9.98 1.74 6.69
CA ILE A 72 9.62 0.35 7.00
C ILE A 72 10.38 -0.12 8.25
N GLU A 73 9.80 -1.06 8.99
CA GLU A 73 10.44 -1.61 10.18
C GLU A 73 11.61 -2.54 9.82
N ILE A 74 11.36 -3.50 8.96
CA ILE A 74 12.36 -4.47 8.49
C ILE A 74 12.29 -4.53 6.97
N ASP A 75 13.42 -4.29 6.33
CA ASP A 75 13.60 -4.45 4.90
C ASP A 75 13.88 -5.91 4.58
N LEU A 76 13.08 -6.51 3.70
CA LEU A 76 13.24 -7.91 3.37
C LEU A 76 13.98 -8.09 2.04
N GLU A 77 13.30 -7.82 0.94
CA GLU A 77 13.87 -8.09 -0.38
C GLU A 77 13.36 -7.12 -1.44
N GLN A 78 14.16 -6.98 -2.49
CA GLN A 78 13.77 -6.39 -3.76
C GLN A 78 14.06 -7.43 -4.85
N LYS A 79 13.05 -7.72 -5.67
CA LYS A 79 13.19 -8.71 -6.77
C LYS A 79 12.26 -8.40 -7.92
N ASN A 80 12.51 -9.04 -9.07
CA ASN A 80 11.56 -9.07 -10.18
C ASN A 80 10.70 -10.32 -10.11
N GLU A 81 9.40 -10.17 -10.16
CA GLU A 81 8.44 -11.26 -10.12
C GLU A 81 7.25 -10.92 -11.04
N LEU A 82 6.89 -11.83 -11.93
CA LEU A 82 5.77 -11.65 -12.87
C LEU A 82 5.85 -10.36 -13.73
N GLY A 83 7.05 -9.97 -14.16
CA GLY A 83 7.27 -8.74 -14.93
C GLY A 83 7.01 -7.45 -14.14
N LYS A 84 7.23 -7.49 -12.82
CA LYS A 84 7.10 -6.34 -11.93
C LYS A 84 8.28 -6.27 -10.96
N GLU A 85 8.64 -5.07 -10.59
CA GLU A 85 9.45 -4.84 -9.40
C GLU A 85 8.62 -5.14 -8.14
N VAL A 86 9.21 -5.85 -7.18
CA VAL A 86 8.58 -6.17 -5.89
C VAL A 86 9.50 -5.71 -4.77
N TRP A 87 8.97 -4.86 -3.90
CA TRP A 87 9.61 -4.47 -2.67
C TRP A 87 8.88 -5.07 -1.49
N ALA A 88 9.59 -5.81 -0.65
CA ALA A 88 9.02 -6.49 0.49
C ALA A 88 9.50 -5.86 1.79
N ALA A 89 8.61 -5.82 2.77
CA ALA A 89 8.88 -5.35 4.12
C ALA A 89 8.16 -6.22 5.14
N PHE A 90 8.69 -6.25 6.35
CA PHE A 90 8.02 -6.87 7.49
C PHE A 90 7.75 -5.81 8.55
N SER A 91 6.57 -5.84 9.15
CA SER A 91 6.19 -4.93 10.22
C SER A 91 5.40 -5.63 11.30
N ARG A 92 5.46 -5.08 12.51
CA ARG A 92 4.77 -5.60 13.68
C ARG A 92 3.83 -4.52 14.22
N THR A 93 2.60 -4.91 14.50
CA THR A 93 1.60 -4.02 15.11
C THR A 93 1.12 -4.64 16.41
N PRO A 94 1.60 -4.14 17.56
CA PRO A 94 1.13 -4.60 18.88
C PRO A 94 -0.39 -4.40 19.04
N PRO A 95 -1.02 -5.15 19.95
CA PRO A 95 -2.39 -4.89 20.38
C PRO A 95 -2.61 -3.43 20.78
N LEU A 96 -3.78 -2.87 20.44
CA LEU A 96 -4.19 -1.49 20.72
C LEU A 96 -3.23 -0.44 20.15
N SER A 97 -2.53 -0.76 19.04
CA SER A 97 -1.60 0.15 18.40
C SER A 97 -1.77 0.20 16.89
N SER A 98 -1.06 1.14 16.27
CA SER A 98 -1.05 1.33 14.82
C SER A 98 0.37 1.42 14.30
N THR A 99 0.64 0.78 13.16
CA THR A 99 1.93 0.82 12.48
C THR A 99 1.73 1.21 11.03
N SER A 100 2.58 2.10 10.52
CA SER A 100 2.56 2.51 9.11
C SER A 100 3.87 2.15 8.43
N SER A 101 3.76 1.65 7.20
CA SER A 101 4.89 1.40 6.31
C SER A 101 4.66 2.12 4.99
N SER A 102 5.70 2.72 4.42
CA SER A 102 5.56 3.42 3.13
C SER A 102 6.75 3.22 2.19
N PHE A 103 6.44 3.31 0.89
CA PHE A 103 7.40 3.34 -0.20
C PHE A 103 7.09 4.53 -1.10
N THR A 104 8.13 5.33 -1.40
CA THR A 104 8.07 6.41 -2.39
C THR A 104 8.91 6.00 -3.59
N TYR A 105 8.34 6.08 -4.78
CA TYR A 105 9.00 5.64 -6.01
C TYR A 105 8.57 6.45 -7.23
N GLU A 106 9.45 6.49 -8.22
CA GLU A 106 9.20 7.05 -9.54
C GLU A 106 8.74 5.94 -10.49
N LEU A 107 7.69 6.22 -11.27
CA LEU A 107 7.21 5.31 -12.31
C LEU A 107 8.10 5.38 -13.57
N PRO A 108 8.23 4.27 -14.34
CA PRO A 108 9.13 4.21 -15.49
C PRO A 108 8.60 4.91 -16.74
N PHE A 109 7.50 5.64 -16.63
CA PHE A 109 6.87 6.37 -17.73
C PHE A 109 6.40 7.75 -17.31
N LYS A 110 6.23 8.62 -18.30
CA LYS A 110 5.73 9.99 -18.11
C LYS A 110 4.31 10.13 -18.64
N VAL A 111 3.58 11.08 -18.09
CA VAL A 111 2.23 11.45 -18.52
C VAL A 111 2.21 12.84 -19.12
N LYS A 112 1.25 13.10 -20.01
CA LYS A 112 1.05 14.43 -20.58
C LYS A 112 -0.04 15.17 -19.81
N LYS A 113 0.17 16.45 -19.51
CA LYS A 113 -0.84 17.32 -18.90
C LYS A 113 -2.14 17.29 -19.72
N GLY A 114 -3.27 17.15 -19.05
CA GLY A 114 -4.58 17.02 -19.67
C GLY A 114 -4.96 15.60 -20.13
N SER A 115 -4.04 14.64 -20.06
CA SER A 115 -4.35 13.24 -20.35
C SER A 115 -5.19 12.58 -19.24
N THR A 116 -5.80 11.45 -19.56
CA THR A 116 -6.50 10.63 -18.58
C THR A 116 -5.54 9.57 -18.04
N TYR A 117 -5.36 9.56 -16.73
CA TYR A 117 -4.63 8.49 -16.04
C TYR A 117 -5.62 7.40 -15.61
N LYS A 118 -5.28 6.15 -15.94
CA LYS A 118 -6.06 4.97 -15.54
C LYS A 118 -5.28 4.13 -14.56
N MET A 119 -5.93 3.68 -13.51
CA MET A 119 -5.31 2.87 -12.46
C MET A 119 -6.24 1.72 -12.07
N LEU A 120 -5.74 0.48 -12.24
CA LEU A 120 -6.41 -0.71 -11.70
C LEU A 120 -5.93 -0.95 -10.27
N ILE A 121 -6.86 -1.08 -9.35
CA ILE A 121 -6.61 -1.50 -7.97
C ILE A 121 -7.25 -2.87 -7.77
N GLN A 122 -6.42 -3.88 -7.57
CA GLN A 122 -6.88 -5.23 -7.31
C GLN A 122 -7.09 -5.45 -5.81
N LYS A 123 -8.24 -6.03 -5.46
CA LYS A 123 -8.58 -6.39 -4.10
C LYS A 123 -7.92 -7.71 -3.71
N GLN A 124 -7.20 -7.70 -2.61
CA GLN A 124 -6.71 -8.93 -2.00
C GLN A 124 -7.83 -9.61 -1.18
N GLY A 125 -7.93 -10.93 -1.24
CA GLY A 125 -8.80 -11.71 -0.36
C GLY A 125 -8.45 -11.54 1.13
N GLY A 126 -9.41 -11.77 2.01
CA GLY A 126 -9.19 -11.84 3.45
C GLY A 126 -9.39 -10.54 4.24
N TYR A 127 -9.38 -9.35 3.62
CA TYR A 127 -9.65 -8.07 4.29
C TYR A 127 -10.19 -7.01 3.33
N ILE A 128 -10.80 -5.97 3.88
CA ILE A 128 -11.35 -4.83 3.13
C ILE A 128 -10.59 -3.58 3.61
N PRO A 129 -9.56 -3.12 2.89
CA PRO A 129 -8.86 -1.91 3.27
C PRO A 129 -9.65 -0.66 2.88
N ARG A 130 -9.55 0.41 3.68
CA ARG A 130 -9.90 1.76 3.25
C ARG A 130 -8.83 2.22 2.26
N MET A 131 -9.26 2.67 1.08
CA MET A 131 -8.39 3.22 0.04
C MET A 131 -8.54 4.71 -0.03
N ILE A 132 -7.42 5.43 -0.01
CA ILE A 132 -7.35 6.88 -0.17
C ILE A 132 -6.42 7.18 -1.33
N ILE A 133 -6.89 7.95 -2.31
CA ILE A 133 -6.09 8.38 -3.45
C ILE A 133 -5.99 9.90 -3.46
N VAL A 134 -4.76 10.38 -3.36
CA VAL A 134 -4.40 11.79 -3.40
C VAL A 134 -3.61 12.05 -4.68
N VAL A 135 -3.92 13.11 -5.39
CA VAL A 135 -3.22 13.52 -6.61
C VAL A 135 -2.85 14.99 -6.49
N ASN A 136 -1.58 15.31 -6.58
CA ASN A 136 -1.03 16.67 -6.41
C ASN A 136 -1.58 17.36 -5.15
N GLY A 137 -1.59 16.63 -4.02
CA GLY A 137 -2.08 17.12 -2.74
C GLY A 137 -3.60 17.19 -2.58
N LYS A 138 -4.39 16.88 -3.62
CA LYS A 138 -5.86 16.86 -3.56
C LYS A 138 -6.39 15.44 -3.42
N LYS A 139 -7.16 15.17 -2.37
CA LYS A 139 -7.83 13.87 -2.22
C LYS A 139 -8.94 13.75 -3.26
N LEU A 140 -8.82 12.74 -4.15
CA LEU A 140 -9.80 12.47 -5.20
C LEU A 140 -10.75 11.33 -4.84
N PHE A 141 -10.24 10.29 -4.15
CA PHE A 141 -11.05 9.12 -3.80
C PHE A 141 -10.80 8.70 -2.35
N ASP A 142 -11.85 8.20 -1.70
CA ASP A 142 -11.82 7.68 -0.34
C ASP A 142 -12.97 6.66 -0.19
N PHE A 143 -12.65 5.37 -0.13
CA PHE A 143 -13.63 4.28 -0.15
C PHE A 143 -13.08 2.98 0.43
N ASP A 144 -13.99 2.07 0.80
CA ASP A 144 -13.64 0.70 1.16
C ASP A 144 -13.48 -0.17 -0.09
N LEU A 145 -12.31 -0.79 -0.27
CA LEU A 145 -12.00 -1.64 -1.41
C LEU A 145 -12.65 -3.02 -1.26
N LYS A 146 -13.89 -3.16 -1.75
CA LYS A 146 -14.68 -4.40 -1.67
C LYS A 146 -14.51 -5.33 -2.86
N LYS A 147 -14.05 -4.81 -4.00
CA LYS A 147 -13.79 -5.52 -5.27
C LYS A 147 -12.68 -4.82 -6.04
N ASP A 148 -12.20 -5.43 -7.10
CA ASP A 148 -11.31 -4.77 -8.05
C ASP A 148 -12.00 -3.53 -8.62
N ILE A 149 -11.26 -2.46 -8.81
CA ILE A 149 -11.78 -1.19 -9.30
C ILE A 149 -10.79 -0.54 -10.27
N GLU A 150 -11.30 -0.01 -11.37
CA GLU A 150 -10.58 0.92 -12.22
C GLU A 150 -10.96 2.34 -11.85
N LEU A 151 -9.96 3.18 -11.65
CA LEU A 151 -10.09 4.60 -11.42
C LEU A 151 -9.52 5.37 -12.61
N GLU A 152 -10.25 6.40 -13.03
CA GLU A 152 -9.81 7.31 -14.08
C GLU A 152 -9.90 8.76 -13.57
N PHE A 153 -8.88 9.56 -13.85
CA PHE A 153 -8.87 10.99 -13.53
C PHE A 153 -7.99 11.77 -14.50
N LYS A 154 -8.29 13.05 -14.64
CA LYS A 154 -7.49 13.98 -15.45
C LYS A 154 -6.23 14.41 -14.69
N ILE A 155 -5.15 14.53 -15.44
CA ILE A 155 -3.84 14.93 -14.95
C ILE A 155 -3.57 16.38 -15.33
#